data_21a0b278d41985276ce3926811d6a596
#
_entry.id   21a0b278d41985276ce3926811d6a596
#
_cell.length_a   1.000
_cell.length_b   1.000
_cell.length_c   1.000
_cell.angle_alpha   90.00
_cell.angle_beta   90.00
_cell.angle_gamma   90.00
#
_symmetry.space_group_name_H-M   'P 1'
#
loop_
_entity.id
_entity.type
_entity.pdbx_description
1 polymer ?
#
loop_
_entity_poly.entity_id
_entity_poly.type
_entity_poly.pdbx_seq_one_letter_code
_entity_poly.pdbx_strand_id
1 'polypeptide(L)'
;MSAPGENLRINGDRLWDSLMDMAKIGPGIAGGNNRQTLTDADKQGRELFQRWCEDAGLTMGVDRMGTMFMTRAGTDPDALPVYIGSHLDTQPTGGKYDGAVSYTHLTLPTNREV
;
A
#
# COMPACT_ATOMS: atom_id res chain seq x y z
N MET A 1 11.72 4.78 -30.36
CA MET A 1 11.67 4.77 -28.86
C MET A 1 10.24 4.85 -28.43
N SER A 2 9.83 3.96 -27.52
CA SER A 2 8.50 4.01 -26.91
C SER A 2 8.37 5.24 -26.02
N ALA A 3 7.17 5.83 -25.94
CA ALA A 3 6.91 6.89 -24.98
C ALA A 3 7.08 6.37 -23.53
N PRO A 4 7.49 7.23 -22.58
CA PRO A 4 7.56 6.83 -21.17
C PRO A 4 6.22 6.25 -20.70
N GLY A 5 6.25 5.03 -20.19
CA GLY A 5 5.06 4.34 -19.70
C GLY A 5 4.28 3.52 -20.75
N GLU A 6 4.65 3.57 -22.00
CA GLU A 6 3.92 2.86 -23.07
C GLU A 6 3.87 1.33 -22.85
N ASN A 7 4.91 0.76 -22.25
CA ASN A 7 5.02 -0.66 -21.98
C ASN A 7 4.71 -1.05 -20.51
N LEU A 8 4.28 -0.09 -19.69
CA LEU A 8 3.92 -0.38 -18.32
C LEU A 8 2.63 -1.19 -18.28
N ARG A 9 2.68 -2.27 -17.54
CA ARG A 9 1.52 -3.14 -17.27
C ARG A 9 1.47 -3.44 -15.78
N ILE A 10 0.25 -3.55 -15.25
CA ILE A 10 0.05 -4.03 -13.89
C ILE A 10 0.17 -5.56 -13.87
N ASN A 11 0.62 -6.08 -12.74
CA ASN A 11 0.48 -7.50 -12.43
C ASN A 11 -0.81 -7.68 -11.62
N GLY A 12 -1.90 -8.03 -12.31
CA GLY A 12 -3.22 -8.16 -11.70
C GLY A 12 -3.29 -9.27 -10.65
N ASP A 13 -2.61 -10.38 -10.87
CA ASP A 13 -2.59 -11.51 -9.92
C ASP A 13 -1.89 -11.09 -8.63
N ARG A 14 -0.74 -10.45 -8.71
CA ARG A 14 -0.05 -9.93 -7.52
C ARG A 14 -0.91 -8.93 -6.76
N LEU A 15 -1.60 -8.02 -7.47
CA LEU A 15 -2.51 -7.07 -6.84
C LEU A 15 -3.62 -7.78 -6.10
N TRP A 16 -4.26 -8.75 -6.75
CA TRP A 16 -5.33 -9.53 -6.15
C TRP A 16 -4.85 -10.31 -4.91
N ASP A 17 -3.72 -10.99 -5.00
CA ASP A 17 -3.15 -11.75 -3.89
C ASP A 17 -2.83 -10.84 -2.71
N SER A 18 -2.27 -9.65 -2.95
CA SER A 18 -2.00 -8.67 -1.89
C SER A 18 -3.27 -8.21 -1.19
N LEU A 19 -4.35 -7.96 -1.94
CA LEU A 19 -5.64 -7.60 -1.37
C LEU A 19 -6.21 -8.74 -0.52
N MET A 20 -6.11 -9.96 -1.00
CA MET A 20 -6.60 -11.14 -0.27
C MET A 20 -5.76 -11.43 0.98
N ASP A 21 -4.47 -11.21 0.94
CA ASP A 21 -3.61 -11.37 2.11
C ASP A 21 -3.93 -10.29 3.18
N MET A 22 -4.10 -9.05 2.78
CA MET A 22 -4.52 -7.99 3.70
C MET A 22 -5.91 -8.29 4.28
N ALA A 23 -6.82 -8.85 3.50
CA ALA A 23 -8.18 -9.19 3.93
C ALA A 23 -8.24 -10.30 4.97
N LYS A 24 -7.19 -11.11 5.14
CA LYS A 24 -7.08 -12.12 6.21
C LYS A 24 -6.86 -11.50 7.58
N ILE A 25 -6.40 -10.26 7.63
CA ILE A 25 -6.10 -9.54 8.87
C ILE A 25 -7.33 -8.73 9.29
N GLY A 26 -7.85 -9.03 10.47
CA GLY A 26 -9.08 -8.44 10.98
C GLY A 26 -10.31 -8.85 10.16
N PRO A 27 -10.63 -10.15 10.12
CA PRO A 27 -11.84 -10.60 9.43
C PRO A 27 -13.10 -10.02 10.09
N GLY A 28 -14.01 -9.58 9.26
CA GLY A 28 -15.30 -9.01 9.67
C GLY A 28 -16.47 -9.93 9.32
N ILE A 29 -17.66 -9.41 9.48
CA ILE A 29 -18.90 -10.13 9.15
C ILE A 29 -19.11 -10.20 7.63
N ALA A 30 -19.83 -11.20 7.18
CA ALA A 30 -20.21 -11.37 5.77
C ALA A 30 -19.04 -11.32 4.79
N GLY A 31 -17.87 -11.78 5.22
CA GLY A 31 -16.66 -11.78 4.38
C GLY A 31 -15.98 -10.41 4.24
N GLY A 32 -16.39 -9.42 5.00
CA GLY A 32 -15.74 -8.11 5.07
C GLY A 32 -14.55 -8.07 6.02
N ASN A 33 -14.12 -6.87 6.39
CA ASN A 33 -13.03 -6.63 7.33
C ASN A 33 -13.48 -5.77 8.52
N ASN A 34 -12.84 -6.04 9.65
CA ASN A 34 -12.91 -5.22 10.86
C ASN A 34 -11.47 -5.00 11.36
N ARG A 35 -10.78 -4.04 10.76
CA ARG A 35 -9.40 -3.66 11.10
C ARG A 35 -9.39 -2.19 11.47
N GLN A 36 -9.95 -1.89 12.63
CA GLN A 36 -10.04 -0.52 13.10
C GLN A 36 -8.68 0.01 13.56
N THR A 37 -8.46 1.30 13.34
CA THR A 37 -7.26 2.02 13.78
C THR A 37 -6.95 1.77 15.25
N LEU A 38 -5.67 1.59 15.58
CA LEU A 38 -5.14 1.35 16.92
C LEU A 38 -5.54 0.01 17.56
N THR A 39 -6.05 -0.92 16.79
CA THR A 39 -6.25 -2.30 17.22
C THR A 39 -5.06 -3.19 16.86
N ASP A 40 -5.00 -4.39 17.45
CA ASP A 40 -3.99 -5.39 17.08
C ASP A 40 -4.09 -5.80 15.60
N ALA A 41 -5.31 -5.82 15.04
CA ALA A 41 -5.51 -6.08 13.62
C ALA A 41 -4.91 -4.97 12.75
N ASP A 42 -5.08 -3.70 13.15
CA ASP A 42 -4.46 -2.56 12.47
C ASP A 42 -2.93 -2.68 12.51
N LYS A 43 -2.36 -3.00 13.66
CA LYS A 43 -0.92 -3.23 13.80
C LYS A 43 -0.42 -4.31 12.84
N GLN A 44 -1.08 -5.45 12.79
CA GLN A 44 -0.71 -6.55 11.89
C GLN A 44 -0.81 -6.14 10.41
N GLY A 45 -1.85 -5.40 10.02
CA GLY A 45 -2.00 -4.86 8.67
C GLY A 45 -0.88 -3.89 8.30
N ARG A 46 -0.51 -3.01 9.21
CA ARG A 46 0.61 -2.07 9.04
C ARG A 46 1.96 -2.79 8.91
N GLU A 47 2.19 -3.83 9.72
CA GLU A 47 3.40 -4.65 9.63
C GLU A 47 3.48 -5.44 8.31
N LEU A 48 2.36 -5.96 7.82
CA LEU A 48 2.32 -6.61 6.51
C LEU A 48 2.63 -5.62 5.39
N PHE A 49 2.04 -4.45 5.43
CA PHE A 49 2.27 -3.40 4.45
C PHE A 49 3.73 -2.91 4.47
N GLN A 50 4.31 -2.75 5.66
CA GLN A 50 5.72 -2.42 5.81
C GLN A 50 6.62 -3.43 5.11
N ARG A 51 6.41 -4.72 5.34
CA ARG A 51 7.19 -5.77 4.67
C ARG A 51 7.10 -5.67 3.15
N TRP A 52 5.92 -5.46 2.60
CA TRP A 52 5.77 -5.29 1.15
C TRP A 52 6.55 -4.09 0.60
N CYS A 53 6.56 -3.00 1.34
CA CYS A 53 7.31 -1.80 0.94
C CYS A 53 8.82 -2.04 1.01
N GLU A 54 9.30 -2.67 2.07
CA GLU A 54 10.71 -3.02 2.23
C GLU A 54 11.17 -4.00 1.15
N ASP A 55 10.37 -5.02 0.85
CA ASP A 55 10.63 -5.98 -0.23
C ASP A 55 10.65 -5.30 -1.62
N ALA A 56 9.90 -4.23 -1.78
CA ALA A 56 9.93 -3.39 -2.98
C ALA A 56 11.09 -2.37 -3.02
N GLY A 57 11.94 -2.36 -2.01
CA GLY A 57 13.10 -1.46 -1.92
C GLY A 57 12.78 -0.05 -1.45
N LEU A 58 11.64 0.15 -0.80
CA LEU A 58 11.27 1.43 -0.21
C LEU A 58 11.85 1.59 1.20
N THR A 59 12.15 2.81 1.59
CA THR A 59 12.48 3.14 2.97
C THR A 59 11.25 3.60 3.71
N MET A 60 11.14 3.25 4.99
CA MET A 60 9.99 3.56 5.80
C MET A 60 10.30 4.55 6.91
N GLY A 61 9.38 5.50 7.10
CA GLY A 61 9.32 6.38 8.24
C GLY A 61 7.91 6.39 8.83
N VAL A 62 7.81 6.76 10.10
CA VAL A 62 6.52 6.95 10.79
C VAL A 62 6.59 8.27 11.53
N ASP A 63 5.60 9.11 11.36
CA ASP A 63 5.52 10.37 12.06
C ASP A 63 4.87 10.25 13.45
N ARG A 64 4.75 11.38 14.15
CA ARG A 64 4.18 11.44 15.51
C ARG A 64 2.68 11.12 15.55
N MET A 65 1.99 11.22 14.42
CA MET A 65 0.58 10.85 14.27
C MET A 65 0.41 9.36 13.93
N GLY A 66 1.51 8.66 13.66
CA GLY A 66 1.49 7.28 13.23
C GLY A 66 1.32 7.11 11.71
N THR A 67 1.41 8.17 10.93
CA THR A 67 1.37 8.07 9.46
C THR A 67 2.60 7.36 8.96
N MET A 68 2.42 6.35 8.13
CA MET A 68 3.52 5.62 7.49
C MET A 68 3.90 6.32 6.19
N PHE A 69 5.17 6.62 6.05
CA PHE A 69 5.76 7.19 4.83
C PHE A 69 6.71 6.20 4.21
N MET A 70 6.41 5.75 3.02
CA MET A 70 7.29 4.90 2.24
C MET A 70 7.88 5.73 1.12
N THR A 71 9.19 5.79 1.08
CA THR A 71 9.92 6.65 0.15
C THR A 71 10.76 5.83 -0.79
N ARG A 72 10.65 6.11 -2.07
CA ARG A 72 11.60 5.68 -3.09
C ARG A 72 12.35 6.89 -3.60
N ALA A 73 13.66 6.81 -3.57
CA ALA A 73 14.50 7.85 -4.15
C ALA A 73 14.28 7.93 -5.67
N GLY A 74 14.12 9.13 -6.17
CA GLY A 74 14.13 9.40 -7.62
C GLY A 74 15.55 9.43 -8.17
N THR A 75 15.65 9.57 -9.48
CA THR A 75 16.94 9.72 -10.18
C THR A 75 17.48 11.15 -10.09
N ASP A 76 16.63 12.12 -9.88
CA ASP A 76 16.96 13.53 -9.68
C ASP A 76 16.74 13.91 -8.20
N PRO A 77 17.82 14.16 -7.42
CA PRO A 77 17.69 14.49 -6.02
C PRO A 77 17.08 15.88 -5.76
N ASP A 78 17.09 16.75 -6.75
CA ASP A 78 16.55 18.11 -6.64
C ASP A 78 15.08 18.21 -7.06
N ALA A 79 14.54 17.16 -7.64
CA ALA A 79 13.14 17.10 -8.02
C ALA A 79 12.22 17.01 -6.79
N LEU A 80 11.11 17.72 -6.84
CA LEU A 80 10.09 17.63 -5.81
C LEU A 80 9.44 16.24 -5.80
N PRO A 81 9.15 15.68 -4.62
CA PRO A 81 8.52 14.37 -4.51
C PRO A 81 7.08 14.37 -5.03
N VAL A 82 6.66 13.26 -5.57
CA VAL A 82 5.25 12.97 -5.85
C VAL A 82 4.68 12.19 -4.67
N TYR A 83 3.60 12.69 -4.07
CA TYR A 83 2.91 12.04 -2.97
C TYR A 83 1.64 11.36 -3.45
N ILE A 84 1.44 10.15 -2.97
CA ILE A 84 0.20 9.40 -3.11
C ILE A 84 -0.10 8.76 -1.76
N GLY A 85 -1.37 8.57 -1.43
CA GLY A 85 -1.72 8.04 -0.12
C GLY A 85 -3.13 7.50 -0.05
N SER A 86 -3.35 6.69 0.97
CA SER A 86 -4.65 6.13 1.34
C SER A 86 -4.59 5.67 2.80
N HIS A 87 -5.48 4.76 3.20
CA HIS A 87 -5.54 4.19 4.54
C HIS A 87 -5.63 2.66 4.51
N LEU A 88 -5.20 2.00 5.59
CA LEU A 88 -5.25 0.55 5.74
C LEU A 88 -6.34 0.09 6.69
N ASP A 89 -6.75 0.96 7.60
CA ASP A 89 -7.81 0.67 8.55
C ASP A 89 -9.17 0.54 7.87
N THR A 90 -10.09 -0.09 8.57
CA THR A 90 -11.47 -0.26 8.10
C THR A 90 -12.46 0.19 9.18
N GLN A 91 -13.68 0.37 8.76
CA GLN A 91 -14.83 0.45 9.69
C GLN A 91 -15.09 -0.93 10.33
N PRO A 92 -15.91 -1.00 11.41
CA PRO A 92 -16.26 -2.28 12.05
C PRO A 92 -16.88 -3.32 11.10
N THR A 93 -17.55 -2.83 10.06
CA THR A 93 -18.18 -3.66 9.01
C THR A 93 -17.69 -3.21 7.64
N GLY A 94 -16.37 -3.04 7.50
CA GLY A 94 -15.75 -2.53 6.28
C GLY A 94 -15.65 -3.57 5.17
N GLY A 95 -15.45 -3.09 3.96
CA GLY A 95 -15.13 -3.93 2.80
C GLY A 95 -13.64 -4.29 2.76
N LYS A 96 -13.30 -5.31 1.98
CA LYS A 96 -11.91 -5.76 1.80
C LYS A 96 -11.04 -4.79 1.00
N TYR A 97 -11.66 -3.94 0.22
CA TYR A 97 -10.98 -3.15 -0.80
C TYR A 97 -10.88 -1.67 -0.44
N ASP A 98 -11.71 -1.21 0.47
CA ASP A 98 -11.69 0.18 0.92
C ASP A 98 -10.34 0.52 1.55
N GLY A 99 -9.72 1.57 1.07
CA GLY A 99 -8.36 1.97 1.43
C GLY A 99 -7.27 1.03 0.91
N ALA A 100 -7.40 -0.27 1.14
CA ALA A 100 -6.39 -1.27 0.79
C ALA A 100 -6.10 -1.33 -0.73
N VAL A 101 -7.09 -1.20 -1.57
CA VAL A 101 -6.91 -1.16 -3.04
C VAL A 101 -6.03 0.01 -3.46
N SER A 102 -6.21 1.15 -2.86
CA SER A 102 -5.40 2.33 -3.17
C SER A 102 -3.93 2.13 -2.82
N TYR A 103 -3.63 1.54 -1.67
CA TYR A 103 -2.25 1.25 -1.26
C TYR A 103 -1.56 0.21 -2.13
N THR A 104 -2.23 -0.88 -2.44
CA THR A 104 -1.65 -1.91 -3.31
C THR A 104 -1.42 -1.40 -4.72
N HIS A 105 -2.25 -0.49 -5.18
CA HIS A 105 -2.08 0.19 -6.47
C HIS A 105 -0.89 1.17 -6.45
N LEU A 106 -0.58 1.79 -5.32
CA LEU A 106 0.52 2.72 -5.16
C LEU A 106 1.91 2.07 -5.26
N THR A 107 2.04 0.81 -4.95
CA THR A 107 3.31 0.09 -5.06
C THR A 107 3.65 -0.34 -6.48
N LEU A 108 2.75 -0.21 -7.43
CA LEU A 108 2.92 -0.65 -8.80
C LEU A 108 3.80 0.26 -9.66
N PRO A 109 3.77 1.59 -9.55
CA PRO A 109 4.57 2.47 -10.39
C PRO A 109 6.04 2.58 -10.00
N THR A 110 6.46 1.92 -8.92
CA THR A 110 7.82 2.08 -8.38
C THR A 110 8.94 1.59 -9.29
N ASN A 111 8.64 0.91 -10.37
CA ASN A 111 9.62 0.49 -11.36
C ASN A 111 9.82 1.49 -12.50
N ARG A 112 9.22 2.65 -12.40
CA ARG A 112 9.38 3.65 -13.42
C ARG A 112 10.71 4.36 -13.24
N GLU A 113 11.62 4.07 -14.12
CA GLU A 113 12.73 4.96 -14.41
C GLU A 113 12.19 6.15 -15.21
N VAL A 114 12.37 7.31 -14.68
CA VAL A 114 12.09 8.56 -15.37
C VAL A 114 13.41 9.13 -15.85
#